data_dd10c1aeaa3dc79ee1b69399da250f72
#
_entry.id   dd10c1aeaa3dc79ee1b69399da250f72
#
_cell.length_a   1.000
_cell.length_b   1.000
_cell.length_c   1.000
_cell.angle_alpha   90.00
_cell.angle_beta   90.00
_cell.angle_gamma   90.00
#
_symmetry.space_group_name_H-M   'P 1'
#
loop_
_entity.id
_entity.type
_entity.pdbx_description
1 polymer ?
#
loop_
_entity_poly.entity_id
_entity_poly.type
_entity_poly.pdbx_seq_one_letter_code
_entity_poly.pdbx_strand_id
1 'polypeptide(L)'
;ETGAGGSAPKHVQQLVNDNHLRWDSLGEFMALSASLEHLAQVADNNRAQILADTLDSAVGKILDHNKSPSRKKGEIDNRGSHFYLALYWAQALAEQNKDTDLKVCFAKLYNKLSENRSKIVEELGSVQGKAVEIGGYYRPDPKLAAAVMRPSATLNDAIDNHAC
;
A
#
# COMPACT_ATOMS: atom_id res chain seq x y z
N GLU A 1 14.88 -12.96 -12.93
CA GLU A 1 13.61 -12.58 -13.39
C GLU A 1 12.57 -13.11 -12.44
N THR A 2 11.76 -12.28 -12.11
CA THR A 2 10.70 -12.51 -11.18
C THR A 2 9.43 -13.01 -11.86
N GLY A 3 9.44 -13.21 -13.15
CA GLY A 3 8.24 -13.40 -13.96
C GLY A 3 7.56 -12.08 -14.36
N ALA A 4 8.09 -10.94 -13.91
CA ALA A 4 7.49 -9.64 -14.23
C ALA A 4 7.41 -9.38 -15.73
N GLY A 5 8.46 -9.72 -16.47
CA GLY A 5 8.50 -9.60 -17.94
C GLY A 5 7.43 -10.44 -18.63
N GLY A 6 7.06 -11.61 -18.08
CA GLY A 6 6.02 -12.48 -18.61
C GLY A 6 4.63 -12.22 -18.02
N SER A 7 4.53 -11.77 -16.77
CA SER A 7 3.27 -11.62 -16.04
C SER A 7 2.71 -10.19 -16.04
N ALA A 8 3.56 -9.17 -16.11
CA ALA A 8 3.13 -7.77 -16.07
C ALA A 8 2.05 -7.43 -17.13
N PRO A 9 2.16 -7.84 -18.40
CA PRO A 9 1.09 -7.59 -19.38
C PRO A 9 -0.26 -8.17 -18.96
N LYS A 10 -0.27 -9.35 -18.36
CA LYS A 10 -1.51 -9.99 -17.87
C LYS A 10 -2.10 -9.27 -16.67
N HIS A 11 -1.28 -8.71 -15.79
CA HIS A 11 -1.75 -7.90 -14.67
C HIS A 11 -2.37 -6.60 -15.16
N VAL A 12 -1.71 -5.90 -16.09
CA VAL A 12 -2.27 -4.69 -16.71
C VAL A 12 -3.54 -4.99 -17.50
N GLN A 13 -3.58 -6.09 -18.25
CA GLN A 13 -4.78 -6.51 -18.95
C GLN A 13 -5.96 -6.75 -18.00
N GLN A 14 -5.72 -7.40 -16.86
CA GLN A 14 -6.77 -7.60 -15.86
C GLN A 14 -7.20 -6.28 -15.23
N LEU A 15 -6.25 -5.37 -14.93
CA LEU A 15 -6.58 -4.03 -14.42
C LEU A 15 -7.49 -3.27 -15.40
N VAL A 16 -7.14 -3.27 -16.69
CA VAL A 16 -7.91 -2.58 -17.73
C VAL A 16 -9.29 -3.20 -17.93
N ASN A 17 -9.39 -4.52 -17.95
CA ASN A 17 -10.64 -5.22 -18.25
C ASN A 17 -11.59 -5.31 -17.04
N ASP A 18 -11.04 -5.54 -15.86
CA ASP A 18 -11.80 -5.85 -14.65
C ASP A 18 -11.63 -4.82 -13.53
N ASN A 19 -10.82 -3.77 -13.73
CA ASN A 19 -10.43 -2.83 -12.67
C ASN A 19 -10.01 -3.58 -11.39
N HIS A 20 -9.20 -4.62 -11.56
CA HIS A 20 -8.67 -5.45 -10.49
C HIS A 20 -7.19 -5.71 -10.73
N LEU A 21 -6.33 -5.28 -9.81
CA LEU A 21 -4.89 -5.45 -9.89
C LEU A 21 -4.43 -6.55 -8.93
N ARG A 22 -4.15 -7.73 -9.47
CA ARG A 22 -3.68 -8.89 -8.68
C ARG A 22 -2.18 -8.91 -8.40
N TRP A 23 -1.42 -7.85 -8.79
CA TRP A 23 0.00 -7.77 -8.51
C TRP A 23 0.24 -7.78 -7.01
N ASP A 24 1.11 -8.67 -6.52
CA ASP A 24 1.52 -8.71 -5.12
C ASP A 24 2.82 -7.91 -4.95
N SER A 25 2.74 -6.82 -4.20
CA SER A 25 3.87 -5.94 -3.89
C SER A 25 4.65 -6.35 -2.64
N LEU A 26 4.51 -7.57 -2.17
CA LEU A 26 5.21 -8.05 -0.97
C LEU A 26 6.74 -7.89 -1.11
N GLY A 27 7.27 -8.23 -2.29
CA GLY A 27 8.71 -8.07 -2.56
C GLY A 27 9.17 -6.62 -2.50
N GLU A 28 8.37 -5.69 -3.00
CA GLU A 28 8.63 -4.24 -2.94
C GLU A 28 8.57 -3.71 -1.50
N PHE A 29 7.63 -4.19 -0.69
CA PHE A 29 7.54 -3.83 0.72
C PHE A 29 8.77 -4.30 1.51
N MET A 30 9.20 -5.54 1.28
CA MET A 30 10.43 -6.09 1.89
C MET A 30 11.69 -5.36 1.41
N ALA A 31 11.77 -5.00 0.13
CA ALA A 31 12.89 -4.22 -0.41
C ALA A 31 12.95 -2.81 0.20
N LEU A 32 11.81 -2.19 0.46
CA LEU A 32 11.74 -0.89 1.14
C LEU A 32 12.24 -1.01 2.59
N SER A 33 11.83 -2.05 3.33
CA SER A 33 12.31 -2.30 4.69
C SER A 33 13.83 -2.47 4.71
N ALA A 34 14.38 -3.32 3.84
CA ALA A 34 15.83 -3.52 3.71
C ALA A 34 16.58 -2.22 3.32
N SER A 35 15.98 -1.40 2.47
CA SER A 35 16.56 -0.10 2.08
C SER A 35 16.60 0.90 3.24
N LEU A 36 15.57 0.92 4.07
CA LEU A 36 15.52 1.74 5.29
C LEU A 36 16.55 1.27 6.33
N GLU A 37 16.70 -0.05 6.50
CA GLU A 37 17.72 -0.63 7.38
C GLU A 37 19.14 -0.26 6.89
N HIS A 38 19.39 -0.38 5.59
CA HIS A 38 20.67 0.04 5.01
C HIS A 38 20.92 1.54 5.23
N LEU A 39 19.92 2.39 5.00
CA LEU A 39 20.03 3.83 5.27
C LEU A 39 20.35 4.10 6.74
N ALA A 40 19.72 3.38 7.67
CA ALA A 40 19.99 3.51 9.09
C ALA A 40 21.46 3.26 9.43
N GLN A 41 22.04 2.20 8.84
CA GLN A 41 23.44 1.80 9.04
C GLN A 41 24.44 2.79 8.43
N VAL A 42 24.22 3.21 7.17
CA VAL A 42 25.22 4.05 6.47
C VAL A 42 25.16 5.52 6.87
N ALA A 43 24.02 6.00 7.35
CA ALA A 43 23.80 7.39 7.75
C ALA A 43 23.69 7.58 9.26
N ASP A 44 23.89 6.52 10.07
CA ASP A 44 23.67 6.52 11.53
C ASP A 44 22.30 7.14 11.91
N ASN A 45 21.25 6.69 11.20
CA ASN A 45 19.92 7.28 11.29
C ASN A 45 18.95 6.37 12.06
N ASN A 46 18.80 6.62 13.35
CA ASN A 46 17.93 5.84 14.22
C ASN A 46 16.45 5.86 13.77
N ARG A 47 15.96 6.97 13.18
CA ARG A 47 14.59 7.03 12.65
C ARG A 47 14.38 6.08 11.48
N ALA A 48 15.36 5.97 10.59
CA ALA A 48 15.31 5.00 9.49
C ALA A 48 15.24 3.56 10.02
N GLN A 49 15.97 3.23 11.11
CA GLN A 49 15.87 1.91 11.74
C GLN A 49 14.48 1.64 12.32
N ILE A 50 13.88 2.63 12.98
CA ILE A 50 12.51 2.48 13.52
C ILE A 50 11.50 2.27 12.38
N LEU A 51 11.64 2.99 11.28
CA LEU A 51 10.81 2.81 10.09
C LEU A 51 10.98 1.41 9.48
N ALA A 52 12.21 0.91 9.42
CA ALA A 52 12.49 -0.45 8.92
C ALA A 52 11.85 -1.52 9.81
N ASP A 53 12.12 -1.49 11.12
CA ASP A 53 11.60 -2.47 12.10
C ASP A 53 10.06 -2.51 12.09
N THR A 54 9.43 -1.34 12.04
CA THR A 54 7.96 -1.22 12.05
C THR A 54 7.34 -1.62 10.72
N LEU A 55 8.01 -1.38 9.59
CA LEU A 55 7.57 -1.84 8.27
C LEU A 55 7.65 -3.36 8.18
N ASP A 56 8.74 -3.97 8.65
CA ASP A 56 8.87 -5.43 8.68
C ASP A 56 7.74 -6.08 9.50
N SER A 57 7.42 -5.52 10.67
CA SER A 57 6.28 -5.93 11.47
C SER A 57 4.95 -5.79 10.70
N ALA A 58 4.76 -4.70 9.95
CA ALA A 58 3.55 -4.49 9.15
C ALA A 58 3.44 -5.49 8.00
N VAL A 59 4.55 -5.83 7.36
CA VAL A 59 4.63 -6.87 6.31
C VAL A 59 4.25 -8.24 6.89
N GLY A 60 4.73 -8.59 8.09
CA GLY A 60 4.31 -9.79 8.80
C GLY A 60 2.79 -9.83 9.01
N LYS A 61 2.18 -8.73 9.45
CA LYS A 61 0.71 -8.64 9.62
C LYS A 61 -0.07 -8.79 8.30
N ILE A 62 0.47 -8.35 7.17
CA ILE A 62 -0.13 -8.59 5.84
C ILE A 62 -0.30 -10.10 5.60
N LEU A 63 0.73 -10.87 5.89
CA LEU A 63 0.73 -12.32 5.71
C LEU A 63 -0.20 -13.02 6.71
N ASP A 64 -0.06 -12.72 7.99
CA ASP A 64 -0.83 -13.31 9.08
C ASP A 64 -2.35 -13.11 8.92
N HIS A 65 -2.74 -11.96 8.39
CA HIS A 65 -4.15 -11.60 8.19
C HIS A 65 -4.65 -11.82 6.76
N ASN A 66 -3.87 -12.50 5.89
CA ASN A 66 -4.22 -12.79 4.50
C ASN A 66 -4.64 -11.53 3.72
N LYS A 67 -3.79 -10.48 3.77
CA LYS A 67 -4.04 -9.21 3.08
C LYS A 67 -3.25 -9.06 1.77
N SER A 68 -2.66 -10.15 1.27
CA SER A 68 -2.11 -10.22 -0.10
C SER A 68 -3.22 -10.15 -1.16
N PRO A 69 -2.92 -9.64 -2.36
CA PRO A 69 -3.90 -9.53 -3.43
C PRO A 69 -4.42 -10.88 -3.90
N SER A 70 -5.73 -11.00 -4.04
CA SER A 70 -6.38 -12.17 -4.65
C SER A 70 -6.30 -12.11 -6.18
N ARG A 71 -6.38 -13.27 -6.81
CA ARG A 71 -6.53 -13.39 -8.27
C ARG A 71 -7.96 -13.13 -8.76
N LYS A 72 -8.95 -13.14 -7.85
CA LYS A 72 -10.37 -13.02 -8.18
C LYS A 72 -10.82 -11.58 -8.04
N LYS A 73 -11.49 -11.07 -9.08
CA LYS A 73 -12.18 -9.78 -8.98
C LYS A 73 -13.27 -9.82 -7.90
N GLY A 74 -13.47 -8.68 -7.26
CA GLY A 74 -14.39 -8.55 -6.13
C GLY A 74 -13.78 -8.90 -4.77
N GLU A 75 -12.57 -9.47 -4.75
CA GLU A 75 -11.78 -9.70 -3.54
C GLU A 75 -10.70 -8.61 -3.39
N ILE A 76 -9.88 -8.70 -2.34
CA ILE A 76 -8.77 -7.76 -2.12
C ILE A 76 -7.81 -7.77 -3.31
N ASP A 77 -7.44 -6.60 -3.79
CA ASP A 77 -6.43 -6.41 -4.83
C ASP A 77 -5.19 -5.66 -4.31
N ASN A 78 -4.25 -5.32 -5.19
CA ASN A 78 -3.04 -4.60 -4.85
C ASN A 78 -3.31 -3.31 -4.04
N ARG A 79 -4.34 -2.53 -4.43
CA ARG A 79 -4.71 -1.27 -3.76
C ARG A 79 -5.20 -1.53 -2.33
N GLY A 80 -5.97 -2.58 -2.12
CA GLY A 80 -6.40 -3.02 -0.80
C GLY A 80 -5.23 -3.51 0.06
N SER A 81 -4.28 -4.24 -0.53
CA SER A 81 -3.05 -4.65 0.15
C SER A 81 -2.21 -3.44 0.60
N HIS A 82 -2.03 -2.44 -0.26
CA HIS A 82 -1.35 -1.19 0.11
C HIS A 82 -2.07 -0.42 1.23
N PHE A 83 -3.41 -0.39 1.21
CA PHE A 83 -4.16 0.19 2.32
C PHE A 83 -3.87 -0.52 3.64
N TYR A 84 -3.87 -1.86 3.65
CA TYR A 84 -3.56 -2.60 4.87
C TYR A 84 -2.10 -2.45 5.30
N LEU A 85 -1.15 -2.32 4.36
CA LEU A 85 0.23 -1.99 4.71
C LEU A 85 0.30 -0.63 5.42
N ALA A 86 -0.33 0.40 4.87
CA ALA A 86 -0.35 1.73 5.47
C ALA A 86 -1.00 1.71 6.87
N LEU A 87 -2.11 0.99 7.04
CA LEU A 87 -2.79 0.82 8.31
C LEU A 87 -1.90 0.14 9.36
N TYR A 88 -1.29 -1.00 8.99
CA TYR A 88 -0.46 -1.77 9.92
C TYR A 88 0.87 -1.08 10.23
N TRP A 89 1.47 -0.39 9.26
CA TRP A 89 2.68 0.38 9.48
C TRP A 89 2.43 1.59 10.37
N ALA A 90 1.36 2.35 10.12
CA ALA A 90 0.94 3.44 11.01
C ALA A 90 0.65 2.93 12.43
N GLN A 91 0.01 1.75 12.57
CA GLN A 91 -0.21 1.10 13.86
C GLN A 91 1.12 0.80 14.57
N ALA A 92 2.05 0.13 13.89
CA ALA A 92 3.34 -0.23 14.49
C ALA A 92 4.15 1.01 14.90
N LEU A 93 4.10 2.07 14.09
CA LEU A 93 4.72 3.36 14.42
C LEU A 93 4.04 4.06 15.61
N ALA A 94 2.74 3.94 15.74
CA ALA A 94 1.99 4.48 16.89
C ALA A 94 2.23 3.70 18.19
N GLU A 95 2.57 2.41 18.10
CA GLU A 95 2.79 1.53 19.25
C GLU A 95 4.25 1.52 19.75
N GLN A 96 5.23 1.87 18.88
CA GLN A 96 6.64 1.90 19.28
C GLN A 96 6.93 2.98 20.33
N ASN A 97 8.02 2.78 21.12
CA ASN A 97 8.42 3.69 22.21
C ASN A 97 9.87 4.21 22.05
N LYS A 98 10.48 4.06 20.87
CA LYS A 98 11.84 4.49 20.55
C LYS A 98 11.90 5.95 20.10
N ASP A 99 10.83 6.48 19.47
CA ASP A 99 10.73 7.87 19.01
C ASP A 99 9.30 8.40 19.26
N THR A 100 9.20 9.34 20.20
CA THR A 100 7.90 9.92 20.61
C THR A 100 7.26 10.77 19.52
N ASP A 101 8.04 11.48 18.71
CA ASP A 101 7.51 12.34 17.65
C ASP A 101 6.86 11.49 16.54
N LEU A 102 7.56 10.43 16.10
CA LEU A 102 6.98 9.46 15.18
C LEU A 102 5.74 8.81 15.75
N LYS A 103 5.77 8.41 17.03
CA LYS A 103 4.61 7.83 17.71
C LYS A 103 3.38 8.74 17.66
N VAL A 104 3.53 9.98 18.07
CA VAL A 104 2.42 10.95 18.10
C VAL A 104 1.92 11.27 16.70
N CYS A 105 2.82 11.42 15.76
CA CYS A 105 2.49 11.67 14.36
C CYS A 105 1.64 10.52 13.78
N PHE A 106 2.16 9.31 13.82
CA PHE A 106 1.52 8.16 13.19
C PHE A 106 0.30 7.63 13.96
N ALA A 107 0.14 7.95 15.25
CA ALA A 107 -1.09 7.68 15.97
C ALA A 107 -2.30 8.39 15.34
N LYS A 108 -2.13 9.62 14.86
CA LYS A 108 -3.19 10.36 14.15
C LYS A 108 -3.58 9.68 12.85
N LEU A 109 -2.58 9.25 12.08
CA LEU A 109 -2.84 8.54 10.82
C LEU A 109 -3.50 7.18 11.07
N TYR A 110 -2.99 6.41 12.02
CA TYR A 110 -3.57 5.12 12.40
C TYR A 110 -5.04 5.25 12.79
N ASN A 111 -5.39 6.21 13.65
CA ASN A 111 -6.77 6.43 14.06
C ASN A 111 -7.65 6.76 12.85
N LYS A 112 -7.21 7.69 11.98
CA LYS A 112 -7.95 8.09 10.78
C LYS A 112 -8.18 6.91 9.82
N LEU A 113 -7.15 6.09 9.57
CA LEU A 113 -7.25 4.90 8.72
C LEU A 113 -8.11 3.81 9.36
N SER A 114 -7.97 3.59 10.67
CA SER A 114 -8.71 2.56 11.42
C SER A 114 -10.20 2.87 11.50
N GLU A 115 -10.56 4.09 11.84
CA GLU A 115 -11.96 4.56 11.91
C GLU A 115 -12.66 4.47 10.55
N ASN A 116 -11.94 4.74 9.47
CA ASN A 116 -12.48 4.73 8.11
C ASN A 116 -12.24 3.39 7.36
N ARG A 117 -11.73 2.36 8.04
CA ARG A 117 -11.34 1.09 7.41
C ARG A 117 -12.44 0.49 6.54
N SER A 118 -13.65 0.37 7.05
CA SER A 118 -14.77 -0.25 6.31
C SER A 118 -15.13 0.54 5.06
N LYS A 119 -15.17 1.87 5.18
CA LYS A 119 -15.45 2.76 4.06
C LYS A 119 -14.37 2.71 2.99
N ILE A 120 -13.09 2.72 3.38
CA ILE A 120 -11.96 2.62 2.44
C ILE A 120 -12.01 1.29 1.68
N VAL A 121 -12.24 0.18 2.39
CA VAL A 121 -12.35 -1.15 1.76
C VAL A 121 -13.52 -1.21 0.78
N GLU A 122 -14.67 -0.63 1.13
CA GLU A 122 -15.82 -0.52 0.24
C GLU A 122 -15.51 0.32 -1.00
N GLU A 123 -14.92 1.50 -0.83
CA GLU A 123 -14.51 2.38 -1.94
C GLU A 123 -13.54 1.67 -2.90
N LEU A 124 -12.54 0.95 -2.38
CA LEU A 124 -11.58 0.19 -3.18
C LEU A 124 -12.23 -1.01 -3.89
N GLY A 125 -13.18 -1.67 -3.25
CA GLY A 125 -13.89 -2.83 -3.82
C GLY A 125 -14.95 -2.44 -4.86
N SER A 126 -15.66 -1.34 -4.65
CA SER A 126 -16.81 -0.91 -5.46
C SER A 126 -16.47 -0.55 -6.91
N VAL A 127 -15.22 -0.23 -7.19
CA VAL A 127 -14.75 0.12 -8.55
C VAL A 127 -14.46 -1.10 -9.42
N GLN A 128 -14.28 -2.28 -8.80
CA GLN A 128 -13.92 -3.49 -9.51
C GLN A 128 -15.06 -4.00 -10.41
N GLY A 129 -14.70 -4.74 -11.45
CA GLY A 129 -15.63 -5.34 -12.39
C GLY A 129 -16.06 -4.42 -13.55
N LYS A 130 -15.51 -3.20 -13.63
CA LYS A 130 -15.77 -2.25 -14.73
C LYS A 130 -14.49 -1.99 -15.49
N ALA A 131 -14.50 -2.12 -16.79
CA ALA A 131 -13.34 -1.80 -17.62
C ALA A 131 -12.92 -0.33 -17.41
N VAL A 132 -11.61 -0.10 -17.45
CA VAL A 132 -11.02 1.23 -17.28
C VAL A 132 -10.01 1.52 -18.38
N GLU A 133 -9.80 2.81 -18.66
CA GLU A 133 -8.79 3.30 -19.58
C GLU A 133 -7.63 3.94 -18.82
N ILE A 134 -6.41 3.60 -19.20
CA ILE A 134 -5.18 4.14 -18.58
C ILE A 134 -4.28 4.86 -19.59
N GLY A 135 -4.69 4.98 -20.87
CA GLY A 135 -3.92 5.69 -21.91
C GLY A 135 -2.78 4.88 -22.51
N GLY A 136 -2.75 3.57 -22.31
CA GLY A 136 -1.77 2.65 -22.88
C GLY A 136 -0.93 1.88 -21.87
N TYR A 137 -0.20 0.87 -22.35
CA TYR A 137 0.57 -0.03 -21.49
C TYR A 137 1.95 0.52 -21.11
N TYR A 138 2.73 0.95 -22.12
CA TYR A 138 4.13 1.36 -21.90
C TYR A 138 4.27 2.78 -21.36
N ARG A 139 3.32 3.65 -21.66
CA ARG A 139 3.31 5.03 -21.22
C ARG A 139 1.87 5.43 -20.92
N PRO A 140 1.31 4.96 -19.80
CA PRO A 140 -0.05 5.32 -19.40
C PRO A 140 -0.17 6.83 -19.16
N ASP A 141 -1.36 7.36 -19.38
CA ASP A 141 -1.68 8.75 -19.02
C ASP A 141 -1.65 8.90 -17.49
N PRO A 142 -0.87 9.85 -16.94
CA PRO A 142 -0.72 9.98 -15.48
C PRO A 142 -2.03 10.25 -14.74
N LYS A 143 -2.97 10.99 -15.36
CA LYS A 143 -4.26 11.33 -14.72
C LYS A 143 -5.19 10.12 -14.72
N LEU A 144 -5.27 9.39 -15.85
CA LEU A 144 -6.06 8.18 -15.94
C LEU A 144 -5.52 7.10 -15.01
N ALA A 145 -4.20 6.89 -14.99
CA ALA A 145 -3.56 5.93 -14.10
C ALA A 145 -3.80 6.29 -12.62
N ALA A 146 -3.66 7.57 -12.24
CA ALA A 146 -3.92 8.02 -10.87
C ALA A 146 -5.39 7.80 -10.47
N ALA A 147 -6.34 8.07 -11.34
CA ALA A 147 -7.76 7.84 -11.07
C ALA A 147 -8.08 6.36 -10.83
N VAL A 148 -7.44 5.46 -11.58
CA VAL A 148 -7.61 4.01 -11.43
C VAL A 148 -6.89 3.48 -10.19
N MET A 149 -5.68 3.97 -9.89
CA MET A 149 -4.86 3.47 -8.78
C MET A 149 -5.24 4.07 -7.43
N ARG A 150 -5.93 5.21 -7.39
CA ARG A 150 -6.32 5.92 -6.17
C ARG A 150 -7.83 6.19 -6.08
N PRO A 151 -8.68 5.14 -6.19
CA PRO A 151 -10.13 5.32 -6.27
C PRO A 151 -10.81 5.64 -4.93
N SER A 152 -10.13 5.43 -3.80
CA SER A 152 -10.68 5.75 -2.47
C SER A 152 -10.39 7.21 -2.10
N ALA A 153 -11.40 8.07 -2.18
CA ALA A 153 -11.29 9.46 -1.76
C ALA A 153 -10.95 9.58 -0.25
N THR A 154 -11.50 8.66 0.56
CA THR A 154 -11.24 8.63 2.00
C THR A 154 -9.79 8.28 2.33
N LEU A 155 -9.19 7.29 1.63
CA LEU A 155 -7.79 6.95 1.78
C LEU A 155 -6.89 8.08 1.30
N ASN A 156 -7.19 8.65 0.12
CA ASN A 156 -6.44 9.77 -0.44
C ASN A 156 -6.40 10.95 0.54
N ASP A 157 -7.55 11.34 1.10
CA ASP A 157 -7.63 12.41 2.09
C ASP A 157 -6.81 12.09 3.36
N ALA A 158 -6.83 10.84 3.81
CA ALA A 158 -6.08 10.43 4.99
C ALA A 158 -4.56 10.54 4.79
N ILE A 159 -4.06 10.18 3.60
CA ILE A 159 -2.63 10.19 3.28
C ILE A 159 -2.16 11.60 2.87
N ASP A 160 -2.88 12.26 1.95
CA ASP A 160 -2.43 13.53 1.36
C ASP A 160 -2.47 14.69 2.36
N ASN A 161 -3.36 14.64 3.35
CA ASN A 161 -3.49 15.65 4.41
C ASN A 161 -2.82 15.23 5.74
N HIS A 162 -2.05 14.14 5.73
CA HIS A 162 -1.26 13.76 6.90
C HIS A 162 0.04 14.57 6.95
N ALA A 163 0.23 15.27 8.05
CA ALA A 163 1.47 16.01 8.34
C ALA A 163 1.99 15.61 9.73
N CYS A 164 3.27 15.39 9.79
CA CYS A 164 4.02 15.18 11.03
C CYS A 164 4.61 16.48 11.56
#